data_b3535087751a61ab7dee731f40b07df9
#
_entry.id   b3535087751a61ab7dee731f40b07df9
#
_cell.length_a   1.000
_cell.length_b   1.000
_cell.length_c   1.000
_cell.angle_alpha   90.00
_cell.angle_beta   90.00
_cell.angle_gamma   90.00
#
_symmetry.space_group_name_H-M   'P 1'
#
loop_
_entity.id
_entity.type
_entity.pdbx_description
1 polymer ?
#
loop_
_entity_poly.entity_id
_entity_poly.type
_entity_poly.pdbx_seq_one_letter_code
_entity_poly.pdbx_strand_id
1 'polypeptide(L)'
;MGKFDEQKQIDSVNGALALRPQIEELIDRLLAEGVKNLCWLGIGGTWASCMQVVCYLKEHTDMDTFATNAAEYCTTGDKRVGAGTLVVLSSVTGTTTEIVDAVRLAQRHGAKVLGFIDKPDAELATLVDYCISYKGNEQLKFFMVADCFLRRQGNFPDYDTYYAQMDAYLAKDLV
;
A
#
# COMPACT_ATOMS: atom_id res chain seq x y z
N MET A 1 5.81 -23.46 21.63
CA MET A 1 6.45 -22.25 21.11
C MET A 1 7.14 -22.66 19.81
N GLY A 2 6.65 -22.23 18.64
CA GLY A 2 7.28 -22.55 17.36
C GLY A 2 8.65 -21.88 17.29
N LYS A 3 9.66 -22.60 16.75
CA LYS A 3 10.95 -22.00 16.48
C LYS A 3 10.78 -20.95 15.40
N PHE A 4 11.44 -19.80 15.58
CA PHE A 4 11.54 -18.78 14.51
C PHE A 4 12.20 -19.44 13.30
N ASP A 5 11.58 -19.29 12.14
CA ASP A 5 12.08 -19.80 10.87
C ASP A 5 12.64 -18.63 10.07
N GLU A 6 13.94 -18.43 10.20
CA GLU A 6 14.68 -17.32 9.62
C GLU A 6 14.60 -17.35 8.09
N GLN A 7 14.84 -18.51 7.46
CA GLN A 7 14.79 -18.62 6.00
C GLN A 7 13.42 -18.27 5.46
N LYS A 8 12.36 -18.73 6.10
CA LYS A 8 11.00 -18.39 5.72
C LYS A 8 10.72 -16.88 5.82
N GLN A 9 11.28 -16.22 6.82
CA GLN A 9 11.15 -14.76 6.98
C GLN A 9 11.91 -14.02 5.87
N ILE A 10 13.13 -14.42 5.57
CA ILE A 10 13.95 -13.86 4.48
C ILE A 10 13.23 -14.04 3.13
N ASP A 11 12.76 -15.25 2.83
CA ASP A 11 12.03 -15.54 1.59
C ASP A 11 10.75 -14.69 1.47
N SER A 12 10.04 -14.49 2.58
CA SER A 12 8.83 -13.67 2.64
C SER A 12 9.12 -12.21 2.32
N VAL A 13 10.19 -11.64 2.88
CA VAL A 13 10.59 -10.25 2.63
C VAL A 13 11.11 -10.08 1.20
N ASN A 14 11.97 -10.99 0.72
CA ASN A 14 12.47 -10.97 -0.65
C ASN A 14 11.35 -11.05 -1.68
N GLY A 15 10.34 -11.90 -1.43
CA GLY A 15 9.17 -11.99 -2.30
C GLY A 15 8.33 -10.71 -2.30
N ALA A 16 8.24 -10.00 -1.17
CA ALA A 16 7.58 -8.69 -1.13
C ALA A 16 8.39 -7.63 -1.89
N LEU A 17 9.72 -7.60 -1.73
CA LEU A 17 10.61 -6.68 -2.47
C LEU A 17 10.55 -6.91 -3.98
N ALA A 18 10.37 -8.16 -4.41
CA ALA A 18 10.22 -8.50 -5.83
C ALA A 18 8.98 -7.89 -6.50
N LEU A 19 8.01 -7.37 -5.71
CA LEU A 19 6.86 -6.63 -6.24
C LEU A 19 7.21 -5.19 -6.63
N ARG A 20 8.36 -4.67 -6.23
CA ARG A 20 8.76 -3.28 -6.45
C ARG A 20 8.63 -2.82 -7.90
N PRO A 21 9.14 -3.54 -8.92
CA PRO A 21 9.00 -3.10 -10.31
C PRO A 21 7.53 -2.96 -10.75
N GLN A 22 6.65 -3.86 -10.31
CA GLN A 22 5.22 -3.78 -10.60
C GLN A 22 4.56 -2.57 -9.93
N ILE A 23 4.97 -2.26 -8.69
CA ILE A 23 4.49 -1.08 -7.95
C ILE A 23 4.98 0.19 -8.64
N GLU A 24 6.26 0.27 -9.01
CA GLU A 24 6.84 1.41 -9.71
C GLU A 24 6.09 1.72 -11.02
N GLU A 25 5.89 0.72 -11.88
CA GLU A 25 5.16 0.87 -13.14
C GLU A 25 3.72 1.35 -12.91
N LEU A 26 3.04 0.78 -11.91
CA LEU A 26 1.68 1.18 -11.57
C LEU A 26 1.62 2.64 -11.10
N ILE A 27 2.50 3.03 -10.18
CA ILE A 27 2.53 4.40 -9.65
C ILE A 27 2.87 5.41 -10.75
N ASP A 28 3.80 5.09 -11.64
CA ASP A 28 4.13 5.93 -12.79
C ASP A 28 2.92 6.19 -13.69
N ARG A 29 2.17 5.14 -13.99
CA ARG A 29 0.94 5.25 -14.77
C ARG A 29 -0.12 6.08 -14.05
N LEU A 30 -0.35 5.85 -12.76
CA LEU A 30 -1.33 6.58 -11.97
C LEU A 30 -1.01 8.07 -11.84
N LEU A 31 0.25 8.42 -11.70
CA LEU A 31 0.70 9.82 -11.71
C LEU A 31 0.46 10.48 -13.09
N ALA A 32 0.74 9.77 -14.18
CA ALA A 32 0.45 10.24 -15.53
C ALA A 32 -1.06 10.40 -15.79
N GLU A 33 -1.89 9.58 -15.15
CA GLU A 33 -3.37 9.66 -15.17
C GLU A 33 -3.91 10.78 -14.26
N GLY A 34 -3.06 11.46 -13.49
CA GLY A 34 -3.44 12.65 -12.71
C GLY A 34 -3.83 12.37 -11.27
N VAL A 35 -3.29 11.32 -10.63
CA VAL A 35 -3.40 11.13 -9.17
C VAL A 35 -2.76 12.30 -8.45
N LYS A 36 -3.51 12.90 -7.49
CA LYS A 36 -3.12 14.13 -6.78
C LYS A 36 -2.96 13.93 -5.28
N ASN A 37 -3.67 12.97 -4.70
CA ASN A 37 -3.62 12.70 -3.27
C ASN A 37 -3.73 11.20 -2.98
N LEU A 38 -3.33 10.82 -1.77
CA LEU A 38 -3.29 9.43 -1.31
C LEU A 38 -4.20 9.25 -0.09
N CYS A 39 -5.11 8.30 -0.19
CA CYS A 39 -5.93 7.84 0.92
C CYS A 39 -5.51 6.43 1.33
N TRP A 40 -5.03 6.27 2.55
CA TRP A 40 -4.67 4.96 3.12
C TRP A 40 -5.87 4.41 3.89
N LEU A 41 -6.48 3.36 3.37
CA LEU A 41 -7.72 2.78 3.91
C LEU A 41 -7.43 1.51 4.70
N GLY A 42 -7.85 1.47 5.95
CA GLY A 42 -7.65 0.31 6.80
C GLY A 42 -8.70 0.16 7.90
N ILE A 43 -8.66 -1.00 8.55
CA ILE A 43 -9.42 -1.30 9.77
C ILE A 43 -8.56 -2.20 10.66
N GLY A 44 -8.69 -2.09 11.98
CA GLY A 44 -7.91 -2.89 12.92
C GLY A 44 -6.40 -2.66 12.78
N GLY A 45 -5.62 -3.74 12.62
CA GLY A 45 -4.16 -3.69 12.48
C GLY A 45 -3.71 -2.92 11.24
N THR A 46 -4.38 -3.10 10.11
CA THR A 46 -4.10 -2.36 8.87
C THR A 46 -4.31 -0.86 9.03
N TRP A 47 -5.25 -0.42 9.88
CA TRP A 47 -5.40 0.99 10.23
C TRP A 47 -4.14 1.57 10.87
N ALA A 48 -3.51 0.83 11.79
CA ALA A 48 -2.24 1.26 12.40
C ALA A 48 -1.11 1.36 11.36
N SER A 49 -1.04 0.43 10.41
CA SER A 49 -0.10 0.47 9.30
C SER A 49 -0.31 1.69 8.40
N CYS A 50 -1.56 2.03 8.09
CA CYS A 50 -1.91 3.24 7.34
C CYS A 50 -1.43 4.52 8.03
N MET A 51 -1.62 4.62 9.35
CA MET A 51 -1.19 5.77 10.13
C MET A 51 0.32 5.97 10.10
N GLN A 52 1.11 4.87 10.15
CA GLN A 52 2.57 4.95 10.10
C GLN A 52 3.05 5.52 8.75
N VAL A 53 2.50 5.05 7.65
CA VAL A 53 2.86 5.56 6.31
C VAL A 53 2.47 7.02 6.13
N VAL A 54 1.30 7.43 6.65
CA VAL A 54 0.89 8.85 6.61
C VAL A 54 1.84 9.73 7.42
N CYS A 55 2.27 9.29 8.61
CA CYS A 55 3.28 10.02 9.40
C CYS A 55 4.58 10.17 8.60
N TYR A 56 5.07 9.11 7.99
CA TYR A 56 6.26 9.12 7.15
C TYR A 56 6.14 10.09 5.98
N LEU A 57 5.05 10.01 5.20
CA LEU A 57 4.84 10.88 4.05
C LEU A 57 4.74 12.35 4.42
N LYS A 58 4.08 12.69 5.53
CA LYS A 58 3.96 14.09 6.00
C LYS A 58 5.30 14.78 6.30
N GLU A 59 6.33 14.01 6.62
CA GLU A 59 7.68 14.55 6.86
C GLU A 59 8.48 14.73 5.57
N HIS A 60 8.04 14.09 4.46
CA HIS A 60 8.84 14.01 3.24
C HIS A 60 8.19 14.63 2.00
N THR A 61 6.90 15.01 2.08
CA THR A 61 6.19 15.60 0.94
C THR A 61 5.06 16.53 1.36
N ASP A 62 4.78 17.53 0.53
CA ASP A 62 3.61 18.40 0.64
C ASP A 62 2.36 17.78 -0.03
N MET A 63 2.46 16.58 -0.61
CA MET A 63 1.33 15.89 -1.20
C MET A 63 0.27 15.60 -0.15
N ASP A 64 -0.99 15.91 -0.44
CA ASP A 64 -2.10 15.58 0.47
C ASP A 64 -2.17 14.06 0.64
N THR A 65 -1.86 13.61 1.85
CA THR A 65 -1.89 12.20 2.25
C THR A 65 -2.59 12.06 3.59
N PHE A 66 -3.50 11.12 3.66
CA PHE A 66 -4.30 10.88 4.86
C PHE A 66 -4.69 9.42 4.99
N ALA A 67 -4.98 9.01 6.21
CA ALA A 67 -5.55 7.70 6.48
C ALA A 67 -7.03 7.84 6.87
N THR A 68 -7.83 6.86 6.52
CA THR A 68 -9.22 6.77 6.96
C THR A 68 -9.56 5.34 7.40
N ASN A 69 -10.33 5.23 8.49
CA ASN A 69 -10.86 3.95 8.94
C ASN A 69 -12.03 3.56 8.04
N ALA A 70 -12.05 2.30 7.56
CA ALA A 70 -13.07 1.85 6.61
C ALA A 70 -14.50 1.99 7.14
N ALA A 71 -14.75 1.61 8.41
CA ALA A 71 -16.08 1.72 9.01
C ALA A 71 -16.52 3.18 9.19
N GLU A 72 -15.60 4.06 9.59
CA GLU A 72 -15.86 5.49 9.69
C GLU A 72 -16.16 6.10 8.32
N TYR A 73 -15.33 5.77 7.30
CA TYR A 73 -15.53 6.28 5.94
C TYR A 73 -16.88 5.86 5.35
N CYS A 74 -17.33 4.63 5.59
CA CYS A 74 -18.66 4.18 5.16
C CYS A 74 -19.79 4.98 5.80
N THR A 75 -19.58 5.54 6.99
CA THR A 75 -20.59 6.24 7.77
C THR A 75 -20.60 7.78 7.50
N THR A 76 -19.40 8.37 7.50
CA THR A 76 -19.22 9.83 7.45
C THR A 76 -18.78 10.35 6.08
N GLY A 77 -18.20 9.46 5.25
CA GLY A 77 -17.49 9.85 4.03
C GLY A 77 -16.22 10.66 4.32
N ASP A 78 -15.51 11.03 3.27
CA ASP A 78 -14.44 12.04 3.28
C ASP A 78 -14.44 12.75 1.93
N LYS A 79 -14.66 14.07 1.95
CA LYS A 79 -14.75 14.89 0.73
C LYS A 79 -13.46 14.93 -0.10
N ARG A 80 -12.32 14.50 0.48
CA ARG A 80 -11.04 14.40 -0.23
C ARG A 80 -10.97 13.17 -1.13
N VAL A 81 -11.77 12.13 -0.84
CA VAL A 81 -11.82 10.91 -1.64
C VAL A 81 -12.69 11.14 -2.88
N GLY A 82 -12.06 11.14 -4.03
CA GLY A 82 -12.75 11.38 -5.31
C GLY A 82 -11.84 11.25 -6.52
N ALA A 83 -12.21 11.90 -7.61
CA ALA A 83 -11.40 11.91 -8.82
C ALA A 83 -10.00 12.49 -8.55
N GLY A 84 -8.96 11.73 -8.91
CA GLY A 84 -7.56 12.05 -8.62
C GLY A 84 -7.06 11.52 -7.28
N THR A 85 -7.88 10.79 -6.51
CA THR A 85 -7.44 10.06 -5.31
C THR A 85 -7.02 8.63 -5.66
N LEU A 86 -5.86 8.22 -5.18
CA LEU A 86 -5.51 6.81 -5.07
C LEU A 86 -5.80 6.34 -3.64
N VAL A 87 -6.71 5.40 -3.50
CA VAL A 87 -6.94 4.67 -2.26
C VAL A 87 -6.02 3.46 -2.23
N VAL A 88 -5.20 3.33 -1.18
CA VAL A 88 -4.31 2.19 -0.96
C VAL A 88 -4.78 1.41 0.26
N LEU A 89 -4.92 0.10 0.12
CA LEU A 89 -5.36 -0.78 1.19
C LEU A 89 -4.65 -2.13 1.19
N SER A 90 -4.76 -2.85 2.29
CA SER A 90 -4.35 -4.25 2.38
C SER A 90 -5.41 -5.09 3.09
N SER A 91 -5.57 -6.33 2.67
CA SER A 91 -6.50 -7.26 3.30
C SER A 91 -6.01 -8.71 3.18
N VAL A 92 -5.89 -9.38 4.32
CA VAL A 92 -5.51 -10.79 4.38
C VAL A 92 -6.64 -11.69 3.87
N THR A 93 -7.87 -11.43 4.27
CA THR A 93 -9.03 -12.27 3.90
C THR A 93 -9.65 -11.88 2.56
N GLY A 94 -9.59 -10.58 2.21
CA GLY A 94 -10.25 -10.02 1.05
C GLY A 94 -11.78 -10.03 1.11
N THR A 95 -12.36 -10.20 2.31
CA THR A 95 -13.82 -10.34 2.51
C THR A 95 -14.38 -9.50 3.66
N THR A 96 -13.56 -8.61 4.24
CA THR A 96 -14.01 -7.73 5.34
C THR A 96 -15.05 -6.75 4.80
N THR A 97 -16.28 -6.84 5.31
CA THR A 97 -17.44 -6.10 4.79
C THR A 97 -17.20 -4.60 4.75
N GLU A 98 -16.66 -4.02 5.82
CA GLU A 98 -16.38 -2.58 5.91
C GLU A 98 -15.35 -2.12 4.85
N ILE A 99 -14.37 -2.96 4.54
CA ILE A 99 -13.39 -2.67 3.47
C ILE A 99 -14.05 -2.74 2.09
N VAL A 100 -14.84 -3.79 1.84
CA VAL A 100 -15.56 -3.97 0.57
C VAL A 100 -16.51 -2.78 0.31
N ASP A 101 -17.28 -2.39 1.32
CA ASP A 101 -18.21 -1.26 1.21
C ASP A 101 -17.48 0.08 1.03
N ALA A 102 -16.37 0.29 1.75
CA ALA A 102 -15.54 1.48 1.60
C ALA A 102 -14.92 1.59 0.20
N VAL A 103 -14.45 0.46 -0.38
CA VAL A 103 -13.95 0.44 -1.76
C VAL A 103 -15.04 0.82 -2.76
N ARG A 104 -16.22 0.22 -2.64
CA ARG A 104 -17.37 0.57 -3.50
C ARG A 104 -17.75 2.03 -3.38
N LEU A 105 -17.71 2.58 -2.17
CA LEU A 105 -17.98 4.01 -1.94
C LEU A 105 -16.92 4.90 -2.58
N ALA A 106 -15.64 4.59 -2.41
CA ALA A 106 -14.53 5.34 -2.99
C ALA A 106 -14.59 5.35 -4.54
N GLN A 107 -14.85 4.19 -5.14
CA GLN A 107 -15.03 4.07 -6.59
C GLN A 107 -16.23 4.87 -7.11
N ARG A 108 -17.35 4.88 -6.39
CA ARG A 108 -18.51 5.72 -6.74
C ARG A 108 -18.17 7.22 -6.72
N HIS A 109 -17.23 7.64 -5.88
CA HIS A 109 -16.73 9.02 -5.85
C HIS A 109 -15.64 9.29 -6.91
N GLY A 110 -15.25 8.29 -7.70
CA GLY A 110 -14.27 8.42 -8.79
C GLY A 110 -12.82 8.18 -8.38
N ALA A 111 -12.58 7.71 -7.16
CA ALA A 111 -11.24 7.32 -6.73
C ALA A 111 -10.79 6.02 -7.41
N LYS A 112 -9.49 5.86 -7.60
CA LYS A 112 -8.86 4.59 -7.98
C LYS A 112 -8.40 3.84 -6.75
N VAL A 113 -8.46 2.51 -6.79
CA VAL A 113 -8.14 1.67 -5.64
C VAL A 113 -7.04 0.67 -5.98
N LEU A 114 -5.93 0.73 -5.23
CA LEU A 114 -4.88 -0.28 -5.19
C LEU A 114 -5.05 -1.15 -3.94
N GLY A 115 -5.28 -2.43 -4.14
CA GLY A 115 -5.41 -3.42 -3.06
C GLY A 115 -4.26 -4.42 -3.04
N PHE A 116 -3.61 -4.54 -1.89
CA PHE A 116 -2.73 -5.68 -1.58
C PHE A 116 -3.56 -6.77 -0.91
N ILE A 117 -3.97 -7.78 -1.69
CA ILE A 117 -4.90 -8.81 -1.22
C ILE A 117 -4.17 -10.14 -1.17
N ASP A 118 -4.09 -10.76 0.02
CA ASP A 118 -3.33 -12.01 0.19
C ASP A 118 -3.97 -13.19 -0.58
N LYS A 119 -5.30 -13.14 -0.80
CA LYS A 119 -6.06 -14.15 -1.52
C LYS A 119 -6.53 -13.62 -2.87
N PRO A 120 -5.93 -14.07 -3.99
CA PRO A 120 -6.24 -13.53 -5.32
C PRO A 120 -7.65 -13.86 -5.83
N ASP A 121 -8.31 -14.86 -5.25
CA ASP A 121 -9.68 -15.29 -5.56
C ASP A 121 -10.76 -14.68 -4.65
N ALA A 122 -10.36 -13.82 -3.70
CA ALA A 122 -11.31 -13.15 -2.82
C ALA A 122 -12.12 -12.06 -3.54
N GLU A 123 -13.31 -11.74 -3.02
CA GLU A 123 -14.20 -10.71 -3.55
C GLU A 123 -13.47 -9.38 -3.78
N LEU A 124 -12.71 -8.93 -2.80
CA LEU A 124 -12.00 -7.66 -2.85
C LEU A 124 -10.95 -7.62 -3.98
N ALA A 125 -10.29 -8.76 -4.28
CA ALA A 125 -9.29 -8.84 -5.34
C ALA A 125 -9.87 -8.57 -6.73
N THR A 126 -11.15 -8.90 -6.95
CA THR A 126 -11.87 -8.63 -8.21
C THR A 126 -12.54 -7.27 -8.21
N LEU A 127 -12.72 -6.65 -7.05
CA LEU A 127 -13.43 -5.37 -6.89
C LEU A 127 -12.49 -4.17 -7.10
N VAL A 128 -11.26 -4.24 -6.60
CA VAL A 128 -10.29 -3.13 -6.70
C VAL A 128 -9.85 -2.88 -8.14
N ASP A 129 -9.48 -1.64 -8.49
CA ASP A 129 -8.99 -1.31 -9.83
C ASP A 129 -7.64 -1.97 -10.13
N TYR A 130 -6.80 -2.08 -9.12
CA TYR A 130 -5.45 -2.70 -9.20
C TYR A 130 -5.26 -3.64 -8.03
N CYS A 131 -5.01 -4.91 -8.33
CA CYS A 131 -4.77 -5.94 -7.32
C CYS A 131 -3.33 -6.45 -7.40
N ILE A 132 -2.62 -6.42 -6.29
CA ILE A 132 -1.32 -7.07 -6.14
C ILE A 132 -1.45 -8.11 -5.03
N SER A 133 -1.39 -9.40 -5.42
CA SER A 133 -1.57 -10.50 -4.46
C SER A 133 -0.21 -11.02 -4.00
N TYR A 134 0.07 -10.81 -2.72
CA TYR A 134 1.23 -11.37 -2.04
C TYR A 134 0.98 -11.44 -0.53
N LYS A 135 1.23 -12.60 0.06
CA LYS A 135 0.92 -12.85 1.48
C LYS A 135 1.90 -12.15 2.42
N GLY A 136 1.36 -11.40 3.37
CA GLY A 136 2.14 -10.75 4.42
C GLY A 136 2.91 -9.51 3.97
N ASN A 137 3.83 -9.05 4.82
CA ASN A 137 4.68 -7.86 4.60
C ASN A 137 3.91 -6.58 4.20
N GLU A 138 2.72 -6.38 4.82
CA GLU A 138 1.84 -5.23 4.56
C GLU A 138 2.60 -3.91 4.65
N GLN A 139 3.34 -3.73 5.73
CA GLN A 139 4.11 -2.53 6.00
C GLN A 139 5.10 -2.22 4.88
N LEU A 140 5.89 -3.22 4.48
CA LEU A 140 6.87 -3.07 3.40
C LEU A 140 6.19 -2.69 2.07
N LYS A 141 5.07 -3.33 1.74
CA LYS A 141 4.28 -3.01 0.53
C LYS A 141 3.79 -1.55 0.56
N PHE A 142 3.30 -1.08 1.70
CA PHE A 142 2.85 0.30 1.86
C PHE A 142 3.99 1.30 1.72
N PHE A 143 5.15 1.03 2.37
CA PHE A 143 6.31 1.90 2.24
C PHE A 143 6.87 1.91 0.81
N MET A 144 6.89 0.78 0.09
CA MET A 144 7.28 0.77 -1.32
C MET A 144 6.38 1.67 -2.19
N VAL A 145 5.07 1.70 -1.96
CA VAL A 145 4.17 2.64 -2.64
C VAL A 145 4.53 4.08 -2.30
N ALA A 146 4.70 4.39 -1.00
CA ALA A 146 5.06 5.74 -0.54
C ALA A 146 6.38 6.21 -1.15
N ASP A 147 7.40 5.35 -1.11
CA ASP A 147 8.74 5.64 -1.64
C ASP A 147 8.74 5.88 -3.15
N CYS A 148 7.90 5.16 -3.91
CA CYS A 148 7.70 5.43 -5.34
C CYS A 148 7.17 6.86 -5.58
N PHE A 149 6.19 7.32 -4.79
CA PHE A 149 5.69 8.69 -4.88
C PHE A 149 6.78 9.71 -4.53
N LEU A 150 7.52 9.50 -3.44
CA LEU A 150 8.62 10.37 -3.02
C LEU A 150 9.72 10.45 -4.09
N ARG A 151 10.10 9.30 -4.68
CA ARG A 151 11.06 9.25 -5.77
C ARG A 151 10.63 10.13 -6.95
N ARG A 152 9.37 10.02 -7.36
CA ARG A 152 8.84 10.77 -8.51
C ARG A 152 8.71 12.27 -8.26
N GLN A 153 8.59 12.66 -7.01
CA GLN A 153 8.59 14.06 -6.59
C GLN A 153 10.00 14.62 -6.37
N GLY A 154 11.05 13.80 -6.49
CA GLY A 154 12.44 14.19 -6.20
C GLY A 154 12.77 14.24 -4.71
N ASN A 155 11.88 13.73 -3.86
CA ASN A 155 12.04 13.74 -2.39
C ASN A 155 12.75 12.49 -1.86
N PHE A 156 13.14 11.58 -2.73
CA PHE A 156 13.95 10.40 -2.39
C PHE A 156 15.08 10.18 -3.43
N PRO A 157 16.14 11.02 -3.41
CA PRO A 157 17.19 10.99 -4.43
C PRO A 157 17.99 9.67 -4.42
N ASP A 158 18.15 9.04 -3.26
CA ASP A 158 18.93 7.81 -3.09
C ASP A 158 18.10 6.52 -3.21
N TYR A 159 16.88 6.60 -3.76
CA TYR A 159 15.94 5.49 -3.85
C TYR A 159 16.54 4.20 -4.42
N ASP A 160 17.20 4.29 -5.58
CA ASP A 160 17.76 3.10 -6.24
C ASP A 160 18.90 2.49 -5.42
N THR A 161 19.75 3.32 -4.81
CA THR A 161 20.84 2.88 -3.93
C THR A 161 20.29 2.25 -2.64
N TYR A 162 19.26 2.85 -2.06
CA TYR A 162 18.60 2.34 -0.85
C TYR A 162 18.04 0.93 -1.07
N TYR A 163 17.28 0.73 -2.15
CA TYR A 163 16.69 -0.59 -2.43
C TYR A 163 17.74 -1.63 -2.83
N ALA A 164 18.79 -1.25 -3.58
CA ALA A 164 19.90 -2.15 -3.86
C ALA A 164 20.67 -2.57 -2.59
N GLN A 165 20.82 -1.67 -1.62
CA GLN A 165 21.41 -1.99 -0.31
C GLN A 165 20.49 -2.89 0.53
N MET A 166 19.18 -2.68 0.48
CA MET A 166 18.21 -3.52 1.16
C MET A 166 18.25 -4.96 0.63
N ASP A 167 18.26 -5.13 -0.69
CA ASP A 167 18.40 -6.44 -1.34
C ASP A 167 19.70 -7.13 -0.91
N ALA A 168 20.82 -6.40 -0.90
CA ALA A 168 22.11 -6.91 -0.49
C ALA A 168 22.20 -7.22 1.01
N TYR A 169 21.52 -6.43 1.85
CA TYR A 169 21.49 -6.64 3.30
C TYR A 169 20.69 -7.89 3.66
N LEU A 170 19.55 -8.11 3.01
CA LEU A 170 18.72 -9.30 3.23
C LEU A 170 19.33 -10.57 2.65
N ALA A 171 20.25 -10.46 1.68
CA ALA A 171 21.02 -11.58 1.15
C ALA A 171 22.20 -11.98 2.06
N LYS A 172 22.55 -11.18 3.05
CA LYS A 172 23.57 -11.47 4.06
C LYS A 172 22.89 -12.04 5.28
N ASP A 173 23.49 -13.09 5.82
CA ASP A 173 23.04 -13.77 7.03
C ASP A 173 22.68 -12.77 8.13
N LEU A 174 21.41 -12.77 8.54
CA LEU A 174 20.96 -12.12 9.77
C LEU A 174 21.44 -12.97 10.96
N VAL A 175 22.77 -13.07 11.15
CA VAL A 175 23.39 -13.77 12.29
C VAL A 175 23.60 -12.80 13.44
#